data_413a333031ad218a7a833e7b4a611b96
#
_entry.id   413a333031ad218a7a833e7b4a611b96
#
_cell.length_a   1.000
_cell.length_b   1.000
_cell.length_c   1.000
_cell.angle_alpha   90.00
_cell.angle_beta   90.00
_cell.angle_gamma   90.00
#
_symmetry.space_group_name_H-M   'P 1'
#
loop_
_entity.id
_entity.type
_entity.pdbx_description
1 polymer ?
#
loop_
_entity_poly.entity_id
_entity_poly.type
_entity_poly.pdbx_seq_one_letter_code
_entity_poly.pdbx_strand_id
1 'polypeptide(L)' 'MVVENVTLKTEFIKLDQLLKFANAAESGGMAKEMIQDGIVLVNDEVCTMRGKKIRSGDSVLVDFEDEGFLIKVL' A
#
# COMPACT_ATOMS: atom_id res chain seq x y z
N MET A 1 11.51 -9.44 -4.91
CA MET A 1 10.32 -8.60 -4.69
C MET A 1 9.11 -9.48 -4.44
N VAL A 2 8.35 -9.16 -3.42
CA VAL A 2 7.07 -9.82 -3.16
C VAL A 2 5.97 -9.10 -3.93
N VAL A 3 5.11 -9.84 -4.61
CA VAL A 3 3.99 -9.26 -5.37
C VAL A 3 2.69 -9.86 -4.85
N GLU A 4 1.78 -8.99 -4.41
CA GLU A 4 0.45 -9.38 -3.98
C GLU A 4 -0.59 -8.75 -4.91
N ASN A 5 -1.55 -9.56 -5.33
CA ASN A 5 -2.69 -9.06 -6.11
C ASN A 5 -3.89 -8.96 -5.17
N VAL A 6 -4.53 -7.81 -5.16
CA VAL A 6 -5.72 -7.57 -4.34
C VAL A 6 -6.88 -7.21 -5.25
N THR A 7 -7.95 -8.00 -5.18
CA THR A 7 -9.17 -7.70 -5.94
C THR A 7 -10.10 -6.87 -5.06
N LEU A 8 -10.38 -5.64 -5.45
CA LEU A 8 -11.32 -4.79 -4.74
C LEU A 8 -12.75 -5.20 -5.02
N LYS A 9 -13.55 -5.28 -3.96
CA LYS A 9 -15.00 -5.49 -4.04
C LYS A 9 -15.77 -4.20 -3.76
N THR A 10 -15.03 -3.11 -3.49
CA THR A 10 -15.56 -1.80 -3.19
C THR A 10 -15.00 -0.80 -4.19
N GLU A 11 -15.54 0.41 -4.18
CA GLU A 11 -15.10 1.46 -5.09
C GLU A 11 -13.65 1.89 -4.84
N PHE A 12 -13.23 1.88 -3.58
CA PHE A 12 -11.86 2.19 -3.19
C PHE A 12 -11.53 1.56 -1.84
N ILE A 13 -10.25 1.55 -1.52
CA ILE A 13 -9.74 1.20 -0.18
C ILE A 13 -8.74 2.28 0.23
N LYS A 14 -8.72 2.65 1.50
CA LYS A 14 -7.74 3.62 1.99
C LYS A 14 -6.35 2.97 2.03
N LEU A 15 -5.31 3.76 1.76
CA LEU A 15 -3.94 3.26 1.66
C LEU A 15 -3.49 2.48 2.89
N ASP A 16 -3.73 3.00 4.10
CA ASP A 16 -3.35 2.30 5.32
C ASP A 16 -4.08 0.97 5.48
N GLN A 17 -5.35 0.92 5.10
CA GLN A 17 -6.15 -0.30 5.13
C GLN A 17 -5.64 -1.32 4.12
N LEU A 18 -5.24 -0.86 2.94
CA LEU A 18 -4.70 -1.73 1.90
C LEU A 18 -3.40 -2.41 2.37
N LEU A 19 -2.50 -1.65 2.99
CA LEU A 19 -1.24 -2.20 3.48
C LEU A 19 -1.48 -3.29 4.53
N LYS A 20 -2.45 -3.08 5.39
CA LYS A 20 -2.83 -4.06 6.39
C LYS A 20 -3.49 -5.28 5.74
N PHE A 21 -4.41 -5.05 4.81
CA PHE A 21 -5.15 -6.11 4.13
C PHE A 21 -4.23 -7.02 3.31
N ALA A 22 -3.23 -6.45 2.67
CA ALA A 22 -2.26 -7.19 1.85
C ALA A 22 -1.11 -7.78 2.67
N ASN A 23 -1.14 -7.64 4.00
CA ASN A 23 -0.11 -8.12 4.91
C ASN A 23 1.25 -7.43 4.74
N ALA A 24 1.28 -6.26 4.13
CA ALA A 24 2.51 -5.45 4.08
C ALA A 24 2.77 -4.80 5.44
N ALA A 25 1.72 -4.60 6.22
CA ALA A 25 1.80 -4.08 7.59
C ALA A 25 0.99 -4.99 8.53
N GLU A 26 1.49 -5.19 9.74
CA GLU A 26 0.82 -6.03 10.73
C GLU A 26 -0.36 -5.33 11.41
N SER A 27 -0.33 -4.00 11.43
CA SER A 27 -1.36 -3.20 12.09
C SER A 27 -1.54 -1.87 11.37
N GLY A 28 -2.63 -1.17 11.71
CA GLY A 28 -2.87 0.17 11.20
C GLY A 28 -1.79 1.16 11.65
N GLY A 29 -1.28 1.00 12.87
CA GLY A 29 -0.19 1.85 13.39
C GLY A 29 1.09 1.66 12.60
N MET A 30 1.44 0.42 12.28
CA MET A 30 2.61 0.13 11.45
C MET A 30 2.43 0.70 10.04
N ALA A 31 1.24 0.53 9.46
CA ALA A 31 0.94 1.09 8.14
C ALA A 31 1.11 2.61 8.13
N LYS A 32 0.60 3.29 9.16
CA LYS A 32 0.75 4.74 9.30
C LYS A 32 2.22 5.15 9.35
N GLU A 33 3.04 4.46 10.14
CA GLU A 33 4.46 4.76 10.23
C GLU A 33 5.17 4.59 8.89
N MET A 34 4.89 3.51 8.18
CA MET A 34 5.48 3.25 6.86
C MET A 34 5.14 4.36 5.87
N ILE A 35 3.89 4.79 5.86
CA ILE A 35 3.43 5.87 4.98
C ILE A 35 4.12 7.18 5.34
N GLN A 36 4.19 7.52 6.62
CA GLN A 36 4.83 8.76 7.08
C GLN A 36 6.33 8.76 6.84
N ASP A 37 6.96 7.60 6.87
CA ASP A 37 8.40 7.47 6.61
C ASP A 37 8.77 7.63 5.13
N GLY A 38 7.78 7.71 4.25
CA GLY A 38 8.01 7.95 2.83
C GLY A 38 8.45 6.73 2.04
N ILE A 39 8.25 5.52 2.57
CA ILE A 39 8.63 4.29 1.87
C ILE A 39 7.50 3.68 1.06
N VAL A 40 6.34 4.34 1.02
CA VAL A 40 5.17 3.85 0.28
C VAL A 40 4.96 4.72 -0.95
N LEU A 41 4.93 4.08 -2.12
CA LEU A 41 4.71 4.75 -3.39
C LEU A 41 3.39 4.27 -3.99
N VAL A 42 2.60 5.21 -4.47
CA VAL A 42 1.35 4.91 -5.19
C VAL A 42 1.57 5.31 -6.64
N ASN A 43 1.48 4.34 -7.54
CA ASN A 43 1.72 4.57 -8.96
C ASN A 43 3.06 5.30 -9.19
N ASP A 44 4.12 4.82 -8.53
CA ASP A 44 5.50 5.30 -8.63
C ASP A 44 5.77 6.66 -7.97
N GLU A 45 4.80 7.20 -7.22
CA GLU A 45 5.00 8.45 -6.48
C GLU A 45 4.90 8.22 -4.98
N VAL A 46 5.83 8.78 -4.22
CA VAL A 46 5.79 8.71 -2.76
C VAL A 46 4.50 9.34 -2.26
N CYS A 47 3.77 8.59 -1.43
CA CYS A 47 2.53 9.06 -0.84
C CYS A 47 2.64 9.01 0.68
N THR A 48 2.43 10.15 1.33
CA THR A 48 2.48 10.27 2.79
C THR A 48 1.09 10.43 3.41
N MET A 49 0.04 10.28 2.61
CA MET A 49 -1.34 10.41 3.04
C MET A 49 -1.95 9.04 3.30
N ARG A 50 -2.10 8.68 4.57
CA ARG A 50 -2.63 7.36 4.93
C ARG A 50 -4.07 7.13 4.47
N GLY A 51 -4.82 8.20 4.28
CA GLY A 51 -6.20 8.14 3.81
C GLY A 51 -6.36 8.21 2.30
N LYS A 52 -5.27 8.12 1.55
CA LYS A 52 -5.32 8.12 0.09
C LYS A 52 -6.24 7.00 -0.41
N LYS A 53 -7.20 7.33 -1.26
CA LYS A 53 -8.11 6.36 -1.85
C LYS A 53 -7.41 5.61 -2.98
N ILE A 54 -7.34 4.30 -2.84
CA ILE A 54 -6.73 3.40 -3.82
C ILE A 54 -7.85 2.66 -4.54
N ARG A 55 -7.78 2.62 -5.85
CA ARG A 55 -8.81 2.02 -6.71
C ARG A 55 -8.24 0.91 -7.57
N SER A 56 -9.13 0.16 -8.19
CA SER A 56 -8.74 -0.86 -9.18
C SER A 56 -7.88 -0.21 -10.27
N GLY A 57 -6.79 -0.88 -10.62
CA GLY A 57 -5.82 -0.36 -11.58
C GLY A 57 -4.64 0.36 -10.95
N ASP A 58 -4.73 0.69 -9.66
CA ASP A 58 -3.61 1.32 -8.96
C ASP A 58 -2.59 0.26 -8.53
N SER A 59 -1.35 0.68 -8.37
CA SER A 59 -0.31 -0.15 -7.77
C SER A 59 0.34 0.59 -6.61
N VAL A 60 0.67 -0.16 -5.58
CA VAL A 60 1.29 0.38 -4.38
C VAL A 60 2.56 -0.40 -4.08
N LEU A 61 3.68 0.29 -4.01
CA LEU A 61 4.96 -0.32 -3.70
C LEU A 61 5.39 0.12 -2.30
N VAL A 62 5.74 -0.84 -1.47
CA VAL A 62 6.41 -0.56 -0.20
C VAL A 62 7.88 -0.88 -0.39
N ASP A 63 8.71 0.13 -0.28
CA ASP A 63 10.15 0.02 -0.50
C ASP A 63 10.86 -0.28 0.81
N PHE A 64 10.83 -1.55 1.20
CA PHE A 64 11.63 -2.01 2.32
C PHE A 64 13.10 -2.02 1.92
N GLU A 65 13.98 -1.74 2.87
CA GLU A 65 15.40 -1.60 2.62
C GLU A 65 16.02 -2.79 1.87
N ASP A 66 15.61 -4.01 2.24
CA ASP A 66 16.14 -5.24 1.67
C ASP A 66 15.29 -5.81 0.54
N GLU A 67 14.05 -5.41 0.43
CA GLU A 67 13.12 -6.00 -0.52
C GLU A 67 11.92 -5.08 -0.78
N GLY A 68 11.42 -5.11 -2.01
CA GLY A 68 10.19 -4.41 -2.35
C GLY A 68 8.97 -5.29 -2.15
N PHE A 69 7.85 -4.68 -1.79
CA PHE A 69 6.56 -5.35 -1.66
C PHE A 69 5.57 -4.59 -2.55
N LEU A 70 5.20 -5.21 -3.66
CA LEU A 70 4.31 -4.58 -4.65
C LEU A 70 2.90 -5.14 -4.52
N ILE A 71 1.93 -4.24 -4.37
CA ILE A 71 0.51 -4.58 -4.32
C ILE A 71 -0.12 -4.10 -5.62
N LYS A 72 -0.66 -5.04 -6.38
CA LYS A 72 -1.42 -4.71 -7.60
C LYS A 72 -2.90 -4.79 -7.27
N VAL A 73 -3.62 -3.69 -7.45
CA VAL A 73 -5.05 -3.62 -7.15
C VAL A 73 -5.83 -3.88 -8.44
N LEU A 74 -6.57 -4.97 -8.42
CA LEU A 74 -7.31 -5.45 -9.58
C LEU A 74 -8.77 -5.00 -9.56
#